data_594043609e28c6785001befe1fc9a611
#
_entry.id   594043609e28c6785001befe1fc9a611
#
_cell.length_a   1.000
_cell.length_b   1.000
_cell.length_c   1.000
_cell.angle_alpha   90.00
_cell.angle_beta   90.00
_cell.angle_gamma   90.00
#
_symmetry.space_group_name_H-M   'P 1'
#
loop_
_entity.id
_entity.type
_entity.pdbx_description
1 polymer ?
#
loop_
_entity_poly.entity_id
_entity_poly.type
_entity_poly.pdbx_seq_one_letter_code
_entity_poly.pdbx_strand_id
1 'polypeptide(L)'
;MPEVNVAETLEMVGKAKTREEKRQILKDRDNFATKALLQLNFHPDAKWKIPPGNPPYIPNENTSDSSLHFEVKKLNYYSDPSPHNLPMIKREGMFVQLLERLDPADAELLLAVKDQKLSYRGLTYKLVRDTWPDLLPEQEETKVEETKVEESEIE
;
A
#
# COMPACT_ATOMS: atom_id res chain seq x y z
N MET A 1 5.85 21.99 -6.87
CA MET A 1 6.44 20.66 -7.00
C MET A 1 5.38 19.65 -7.34
N PRO A 2 5.63 18.88 -8.35
CA PRO A 2 4.67 17.82 -8.65
C PRO A 2 4.65 16.79 -7.53
N GLU A 3 3.51 16.21 -7.35
CA GLU A 3 3.38 15.14 -6.39
C GLU A 3 4.06 13.88 -6.90
N VAL A 4 4.59 13.11 -5.98
CA VAL A 4 5.14 11.82 -6.33
C VAL A 4 3.98 10.86 -6.58
N ASN A 5 4.01 10.21 -7.73
CA ASN A 5 2.97 9.25 -8.07
C ASN A 5 3.32 7.91 -7.43
N VAL A 6 2.49 7.47 -6.49
CA VAL A 6 2.77 6.26 -5.74
C VAL A 6 2.77 5.04 -6.65
N ALA A 7 1.78 4.93 -7.52
CA ALA A 7 1.70 3.76 -8.40
C ALA A 7 2.93 3.69 -9.31
N GLU A 8 3.35 4.82 -9.84
CA GLU A 8 4.54 4.85 -10.68
C GLU A 8 5.77 4.44 -9.90
N THR A 9 5.89 4.93 -8.67
CA THR A 9 7.04 4.59 -7.85
C THR A 9 7.12 3.08 -7.62
N LEU A 10 5.99 2.46 -7.30
CA LEU A 10 6.01 1.03 -7.03
C LEU A 10 6.25 0.23 -8.30
N GLU A 11 5.79 0.72 -9.44
CA GLU A 11 6.12 0.07 -10.69
C GLU A 11 7.62 0.11 -10.96
N MET A 12 8.24 1.25 -10.68
CA MET A 12 9.69 1.35 -10.86
C MET A 12 10.41 0.37 -9.97
N VAL A 13 9.94 0.21 -8.73
CA VAL A 13 10.54 -0.77 -7.83
C VAL A 13 10.41 -2.16 -8.41
N GLY A 14 9.23 -2.49 -8.95
CA GLY A 14 9.03 -3.81 -9.51
C GLY A 14 9.89 -4.09 -10.73
N LYS A 15 10.26 -3.06 -11.46
CA LYS A 15 11.08 -3.24 -12.66
C LYS A 15 12.56 -3.18 -12.39
N ALA A 16 12.98 -2.68 -11.22
CA ALA A 16 14.40 -2.64 -10.89
C ALA A 16 14.93 -4.04 -10.76
N LYS A 17 16.20 -4.22 -11.12
CA LYS A 17 16.77 -5.55 -11.20
C LYS A 17 17.41 -6.02 -9.92
N THR A 18 17.89 -5.11 -9.10
CA THR A 18 18.58 -5.51 -7.87
C THR A 18 17.85 -4.94 -6.67
N ARG A 19 18.09 -5.58 -5.53
CA ARG A 19 17.49 -5.13 -4.29
C ARG A 19 17.95 -3.72 -3.94
N GLU A 20 19.20 -3.43 -4.19
CA GLU A 20 19.73 -2.11 -3.89
C GLU A 20 19.08 -1.03 -4.74
N GLU A 21 18.84 -1.34 -6.01
CA GLU A 21 18.15 -0.39 -6.87
C GLU A 21 16.74 -0.13 -6.39
N LYS A 22 16.05 -1.18 -5.93
CA LYS A 22 14.70 -1.01 -5.41
C LYS A 22 14.70 -0.11 -4.17
N ARG A 23 15.65 -0.33 -3.27
CA ARG A 23 15.74 0.50 -2.09
C ARG A 23 16.04 1.96 -2.44
N GLN A 24 16.91 2.15 -3.43
CA GLN A 24 17.27 3.50 -3.83
C GLN A 24 16.07 4.24 -4.41
N ILE A 25 15.27 3.56 -5.21
CA ILE A 25 14.08 4.17 -5.77
C ILE A 25 13.14 4.61 -4.65
N LEU A 26 12.94 3.75 -3.67
CA LEU A 26 12.06 4.09 -2.57
C LEU A 26 12.58 5.30 -1.80
N LYS A 27 13.88 5.37 -1.59
CA LYS A 27 14.45 6.49 -0.87
C LYS A 27 14.43 7.78 -1.67
N ASP A 28 14.69 7.68 -2.95
CA ASP A 28 14.70 8.86 -3.81
C ASP A 28 13.33 9.46 -3.95
N ARG A 29 12.30 8.64 -3.88
CA ARG A 29 10.93 9.10 -4.03
C ARG A 29 10.17 9.02 -2.71
N ASP A 30 10.89 9.20 -1.62
CA ASP A 30 10.33 9.15 -0.27
C ASP A 30 9.25 10.20 -0.12
N ASN A 31 8.08 9.77 0.34
CA ASN A 31 7.01 10.70 0.65
C ASN A 31 6.01 10.01 1.57
N PHE A 32 5.19 10.84 2.22
CA PHE A 32 4.26 10.35 3.22
C PHE A 32 3.29 9.33 2.65
N ALA A 33 2.78 9.59 1.44
CA ALA A 33 1.75 8.72 0.88
C ALA A 33 2.27 7.32 0.60
N THR A 34 3.46 7.23 -0.01
CA THR A 34 4.05 5.92 -0.30
C THR A 34 4.30 5.15 1.00
N LYS A 35 4.86 5.83 2.00
CA LYS A 35 5.13 5.14 3.26
C LYS A 35 3.85 4.68 3.94
N ALA A 36 2.82 5.53 3.94
CA ALA A 36 1.57 5.16 4.60
C ALA A 36 0.93 3.95 3.95
N LEU A 37 0.94 3.91 2.61
CA LEU A 37 0.33 2.78 1.92
C LEU A 37 1.12 1.51 2.14
N LEU A 38 2.44 1.59 2.13
CA LEU A 38 3.25 0.40 2.39
C LEU A 38 3.06 -0.08 3.82
N GLN A 39 2.95 0.84 4.76
CA GLN A 39 2.69 0.45 6.13
C GLN A 39 1.35 -0.25 6.26
N LEU A 40 0.31 0.28 5.61
CA LEU A 40 -0.99 -0.36 5.67
C LEU A 40 -0.99 -1.74 5.04
N ASN A 41 -0.17 -1.94 4.02
CA ASN A 41 -0.11 -3.23 3.38
C ASN A 41 0.67 -4.27 4.19
N PHE A 42 1.76 -3.85 4.84
CA PHE A 42 2.68 -4.80 5.44
C PHE A 42 2.66 -4.86 6.96
N HIS A 43 2.22 -3.80 7.63
CA HIS A 43 2.31 -3.78 9.09
C HIS A 43 1.40 -4.86 9.69
N PRO A 44 1.90 -5.67 10.61
CA PRO A 44 1.10 -6.77 11.15
C PRO A 44 -0.12 -6.31 11.92
N ASP A 45 -0.10 -5.10 12.46
CA ASP A 45 -1.25 -4.59 13.18
C ASP A 45 -2.23 -3.83 12.31
N ALA A 46 -1.91 -3.64 11.04
CA ALA A 46 -2.80 -2.90 10.15
C ALA A 46 -3.97 -3.78 9.76
N LYS A 47 -5.16 -3.26 9.96
CA LYS A 47 -6.38 -3.98 9.63
C LYS A 47 -7.36 -3.04 8.98
N TRP A 48 -8.11 -3.57 8.04
CA TRP A 48 -9.08 -2.76 7.33
C TRP A 48 -10.48 -3.11 7.77
N LYS A 49 -11.33 -2.11 7.79
CA LYS A 49 -12.73 -2.29 8.14
C LYS A 49 -13.60 -2.42 6.91
N ILE A 50 -13.00 -2.59 5.75
CA ILE A 50 -13.71 -2.83 4.50
C ILE A 50 -13.57 -4.31 4.18
N PRO A 51 -14.63 -4.98 3.75
CA PRO A 51 -14.53 -6.41 3.46
C PRO A 51 -13.53 -6.69 2.36
N PRO A 52 -12.98 -7.90 2.32
CA PRO A 52 -12.03 -8.25 1.27
C PRO A 52 -12.74 -8.30 -0.09
N GLY A 53 -11.94 -8.22 -1.14
CA GLY A 53 -12.47 -8.25 -2.48
C GLY A 53 -12.72 -6.87 -3.01
N ASN A 54 -13.05 -6.79 -4.28
CA ASN A 54 -13.26 -5.52 -4.95
C ASN A 54 -14.73 -5.16 -4.96
N PRO A 55 -15.09 -4.01 -4.38
CA PRO A 55 -16.46 -3.56 -4.47
C PRO A 55 -16.76 -3.08 -5.89
N PRO A 56 -18.02 -3.09 -6.30
CA PRO A 56 -18.35 -2.53 -7.60
C PRO A 56 -18.18 -1.02 -7.57
N TYR A 57 -17.47 -0.49 -8.55
CA TYR A 57 -17.29 0.94 -8.69
C TYR A 57 -17.05 1.25 -10.15
N ILE A 58 -17.26 2.51 -10.53
CA ILE A 58 -17.10 2.93 -11.90
C ILE A 58 -15.74 3.61 -12.03
N PRO A 59 -14.80 3.02 -12.78
CA PRO A 59 -13.47 3.64 -12.90
C PRO A 59 -13.56 5.03 -13.53
N ASN A 60 -12.74 5.93 -13.04
CA ASN A 60 -12.66 7.26 -13.57
C ASN A 60 -11.67 7.26 -14.72
N GLU A 61 -12.17 7.25 -15.92
CA GLU A 61 -11.32 7.08 -17.08
C GLU A 61 -10.98 8.39 -17.79
N ASN A 62 -11.57 9.47 -17.38
CA ASN A 62 -11.32 10.72 -18.06
C ASN A 62 -10.23 11.53 -17.38
N THR A 63 -10.52 12.07 -16.23
CA THR A 63 -9.55 12.79 -15.44
C THR A 63 -9.75 12.39 -14.00
N SER A 64 -8.67 12.22 -13.28
CA SER A 64 -8.79 11.90 -11.88
C SER A 64 -9.17 13.17 -11.11
N ASP A 65 -10.10 13.02 -10.21
CA ASP A 65 -10.55 14.13 -9.38
C ASP A 65 -9.71 14.28 -8.13
N SER A 66 -8.90 13.28 -7.82
CA SER A 66 -8.06 13.33 -6.65
C SER A 66 -6.89 12.37 -6.85
N SER A 67 -5.98 12.32 -5.90
CA SER A 67 -4.82 11.44 -6.00
C SER A 67 -4.65 10.71 -4.69
N LEU A 68 -3.97 9.55 -4.75
CA LEU A 68 -3.65 8.82 -3.53
C LEU A 68 -2.79 9.67 -2.61
N HIS A 69 -1.91 10.48 -3.18
CA HIS A 69 -1.08 11.34 -2.37
C HIS A 69 -1.93 12.23 -1.46
N PHE A 70 -3.04 12.73 -2.00
CA PHE A 70 -3.93 13.59 -1.23
C PHE A 70 -4.85 12.80 -0.32
N GLU A 71 -5.37 11.68 -0.81
CA GLU A 71 -6.42 10.96 -0.09
C GLU A 71 -5.88 10.07 1.02
N VAL A 72 -4.58 9.81 1.03
CA VAL A 72 -4.04 8.87 2.00
C VAL A 72 -4.27 9.33 3.44
N LYS A 73 -4.40 10.62 3.65
CA LYS A 73 -4.64 11.15 4.98
C LYS A 73 -6.00 10.74 5.53
N LYS A 74 -6.92 10.37 4.66
CA LYS A 74 -8.26 9.99 5.09
C LYS A 74 -8.47 8.50 5.21
N LEU A 75 -7.41 7.72 5.03
CA LEU A 75 -7.56 6.27 5.05
C LEU A 75 -7.91 5.73 6.44
N ASN A 76 -7.72 6.54 7.49
CA ASN A 76 -8.13 6.07 8.81
C ASN A 76 -9.64 5.96 8.96
N TYR A 77 -10.42 6.45 8.01
CA TYR A 77 -11.85 6.16 8.02
C TYR A 77 -12.12 4.68 7.77
N TYR A 78 -11.18 4.01 7.12
CA TYR A 78 -11.41 2.65 6.65
C TYR A 78 -10.51 1.62 7.33
N SER A 79 -9.62 2.04 8.19
CA SER A 79 -8.69 1.12 8.82
C SER A 79 -8.96 1.04 10.32
N ASP A 80 -8.41 0.01 10.95
CA ASP A 80 -8.59 -0.24 12.36
C ASP A 80 -7.23 -0.11 13.06
N PRO A 81 -7.13 0.64 14.15
CA PRO A 81 -8.20 1.36 14.83
C PRO A 81 -8.56 2.65 14.11
N SER A 82 -9.81 3.00 14.18
CA SER A 82 -10.30 4.20 13.53
C SER A 82 -10.91 5.12 14.58
N PRO A 83 -10.59 6.41 14.53
CA PRO A 83 -11.24 7.35 15.42
C PRO A 83 -12.68 7.65 15.00
N HIS A 84 -13.09 7.11 13.86
CA HIS A 84 -14.41 7.42 13.30
C HIS A 84 -15.34 6.25 13.49
N ASN A 85 -16.48 6.52 14.12
CA ASN A 85 -17.46 5.48 14.38
C ASN A 85 -18.54 5.53 13.31
N LEU A 86 -18.27 4.87 12.17
CA LEU A 86 -19.16 4.89 11.03
C LEU A 86 -19.86 3.57 10.86
N PRO A 87 -21.16 3.59 10.46
CA PRO A 87 -21.81 2.35 10.07
C PRO A 87 -21.09 1.73 8.87
N MET A 88 -21.14 0.41 8.78
CA MET A 88 -20.42 -0.29 7.72
C MET A 88 -20.92 0.15 6.35
N ILE A 89 -22.23 0.30 6.19
CA ILE A 89 -22.76 0.69 4.89
C ILE A 89 -22.22 2.05 4.46
N LYS A 90 -22.17 2.99 5.39
CA LYS A 90 -21.66 4.31 5.06
C LYS A 90 -20.18 4.25 4.76
N ARG A 91 -19.42 3.46 5.52
CA ARG A 91 -17.99 3.33 5.28
C ARG A 91 -17.73 2.74 3.93
N GLU A 92 -18.47 1.72 3.55
CA GLU A 92 -18.29 1.10 2.24
C GLU A 92 -18.64 2.07 1.12
N GLY A 93 -19.72 2.83 1.29
CA GLY A 93 -20.09 3.80 0.28
C GLY A 93 -19.04 4.88 0.10
N MET A 94 -18.46 5.35 1.19
CA MET A 94 -17.40 6.34 1.12
C MET A 94 -16.18 5.77 0.41
N PHE A 95 -15.88 4.50 0.66
CA PHE A 95 -14.73 3.87 0.03
C PHE A 95 -14.94 3.76 -1.48
N VAL A 96 -16.15 3.38 -1.90
CA VAL A 96 -16.45 3.31 -3.33
C VAL A 96 -16.30 4.69 -3.96
N GLN A 97 -16.80 5.73 -3.31
CA GLN A 97 -16.66 7.06 -3.84
C GLN A 97 -15.20 7.47 -3.95
N LEU A 98 -14.39 7.06 -3.01
CA LEU A 98 -12.97 7.33 -3.07
C LEU A 98 -12.35 6.67 -4.30
N LEU A 99 -12.69 5.41 -4.54
CA LEU A 99 -12.15 4.71 -5.70
C LEU A 99 -12.55 5.41 -7.00
N GLU A 100 -13.75 5.95 -7.03
CA GLU A 100 -14.23 6.58 -8.25
C GLU A 100 -13.62 7.95 -8.48
N ARG A 101 -13.03 8.55 -7.45
CA ARG A 101 -12.34 9.82 -7.62
C ARG A 101 -10.89 9.65 -8.06
N LEU A 102 -10.34 8.47 -7.89
CA LEU A 102 -8.94 8.23 -8.19
C LEU A 102 -8.72 7.82 -9.63
N ASP A 103 -7.52 8.08 -10.13
CA ASP A 103 -7.08 7.51 -11.38
C ASP A 103 -7.21 6.00 -11.29
N PRO A 104 -7.57 5.31 -12.40
CA PRO A 104 -7.74 3.86 -12.32
C PRO A 104 -6.54 3.12 -11.75
N ALA A 105 -5.32 3.54 -12.08
CA ALA A 105 -4.14 2.88 -11.52
C ALA A 105 -4.07 3.05 -10.02
N ASP A 106 -4.39 4.25 -9.53
CA ASP A 106 -4.39 4.49 -8.10
C ASP A 106 -5.49 3.72 -7.40
N ALA A 107 -6.65 3.60 -8.03
CA ALA A 107 -7.74 2.83 -7.44
C ALA A 107 -7.36 1.37 -7.30
N GLU A 108 -6.73 0.80 -8.33
CA GLU A 108 -6.30 -0.59 -8.25
C GLU A 108 -5.23 -0.78 -7.19
N LEU A 109 -4.32 0.18 -7.07
CA LEU A 109 -3.31 0.10 -6.05
C LEU A 109 -3.94 0.11 -4.66
N LEU A 110 -4.90 1.00 -4.45
CA LEU A 110 -5.56 1.08 -3.15
C LEU A 110 -6.30 -0.22 -2.83
N LEU A 111 -6.93 -0.83 -3.83
CA LEU A 111 -7.60 -2.11 -3.61
C LEU A 111 -6.62 -3.19 -3.20
N ALA A 112 -5.44 -3.21 -3.81
CA ALA A 112 -4.44 -4.20 -3.45
C ALA A 112 -3.94 -3.97 -2.02
N VAL A 113 -3.74 -2.72 -1.63
CA VAL A 113 -3.32 -2.41 -0.28
C VAL A 113 -4.41 -2.81 0.71
N LYS A 114 -5.67 -2.56 0.36
CA LYS A 114 -6.77 -2.91 1.26
C LYS A 114 -6.79 -4.39 1.57
N ASP A 115 -6.53 -5.22 0.60
CA ASP A 115 -6.49 -6.67 0.82
C ASP A 115 -5.09 -7.13 1.19
N GLN A 116 -4.16 -6.22 1.33
CA GLN A 116 -2.77 -6.49 1.71
C GLN A 116 -2.12 -7.46 0.74
N LYS A 117 -2.33 -7.20 -0.54
CA LYS A 117 -1.85 -8.08 -1.60
C LYS A 117 -1.08 -7.34 -2.67
N LEU A 118 -0.26 -6.37 -2.28
CA LEU A 118 0.63 -5.73 -3.24
C LEU A 118 1.57 -6.78 -3.81
N SER A 119 1.68 -6.82 -5.12
CA SER A 119 2.43 -7.88 -5.77
C SER A 119 3.50 -7.39 -6.71
N TYR A 120 4.07 -6.24 -6.44
CA TYR A 120 5.19 -5.77 -7.24
C TYR A 120 6.41 -6.63 -6.95
N ARG A 121 7.13 -6.96 -8.01
CA ARG A 121 8.24 -7.89 -7.90
C ARG A 121 9.29 -7.37 -6.93
N GLY A 122 9.63 -8.18 -5.95
CA GLY A 122 10.65 -7.83 -4.99
C GLY A 122 10.23 -6.84 -3.93
N LEU A 123 9.00 -6.36 -3.98
CA LEU A 123 8.50 -5.47 -2.95
C LEU A 123 7.98 -6.33 -1.80
N THR A 124 8.79 -6.46 -0.77
CA THR A 124 8.51 -7.35 0.35
C THR A 124 8.57 -6.59 1.65
N TYR A 125 8.05 -7.23 2.70
CA TYR A 125 8.13 -6.68 4.04
C TYR A 125 9.58 -6.35 4.39
N LYS A 126 10.49 -7.27 4.10
CA LYS A 126 11.87 -7.07 4.47
C LYS A 126 12.50 -5.91 3.70
N LEU A 127 12.17 -5.77 2.44
CA LEU A 127 12.71 -4.66 1.66
C LEU A 127 12.24 -3.33 2.24
N VAL A 128 10.96 -3.24 2.56
CA VAL A 128 10.41 -2.00 3.09
C VAL A 128 11.02 -1.70 4.45
N ARG A 129 11.15 -2.72 5.28
CA ARG A 129 11.72 -2.51 6.61
C ARG A 129 13.19 -2.12 6.54
N ASP A 130 13.93 -2.72 5.63
CA ASP A 130 15.33 -2.35 5.48
C ASP A 130 15.49 -0.93 4.96
N THR A 131 14.53 -0.48 4.17
CA THR A 131 14.58 0.88 3.64
C THR A 131 14.21 1.90 4.70
N TRP A 132 13.17 1.60 5.48
CA TRP A 132 12.69 2.48 6.54
C TRP A 132 12.45 1.66 7.80
N PRO A 133 13.50 1.47 8.63
CA PRO A 133 13.36 0.57 9.79
C PRO A 133 12.28 0.96 10.78
N ASP A 134 11.93 2.23 10.84
CA ASP A 134 10.91 2.67 11.77
C ASP A 134 9.51 2.47 11.27
N LEU A 135 9.35 2.13 10.01
CA LEU A 135 8.02 2.00 9.42
C LEU A 135 7.35 0.69 9.81
N LEU A 136 8.11 -0.37 9.90
CA LEU A 136 7.60 -1.70 10.21
C LEU A 136 8.40 -2.33 11.35
N PRO A 137 7.74 -3.10 12.22
CA PRO A 137 8.47 -3.78 13.30
C PRO A 137 9.23 -4.99 12.75
N GLU A 138 10.13 -5.52 13.57
CA GLU A 138 10.84 -6.73 13.19
C GLU A 138 9.89 -7.90 13.22
N GLN A 139 10.06 -8.80 12.26
CA GLN A 139 9.30 -10.05 12.23
C GLN A 139 10.14 -11.12 12.92
N GLU A 140 10.05 -11.19 14.22
CA GLU A 140 10.99 -12.04 14.93
C GLU A 140 10.78 -13.52 14.71
N GLU A 141 9.63 -14.00 15.14
CA GLU A 141 9.41 -15.43 15.02
C GLU A 141 9.11 -15.85 13.62
N THR A 142 8.21 -15.13 12.99
CA THR A 142 7.88 -15.43 11.62
C THR A 142 9.12 -15.38 10.77
N LYS A 143 9.99 -14.42 11.08
CA LYS A 143 11.21 -14.26 10.33
C LYS A 143 12.07 -15.51 10.40
N VAL A 144 12.15 -16.12 11.57
CA VAL A 144 12.98 -17.29 11.70
C VAL A 144 12.51 -18.40 10.79
N GLU A 145 11.23 -18.67 10.81
CA GLU A 145 10.71 -19.73 9.98
C GLU A 145 10.79 -19.39 8.51
N GLU A 146 10.42 -18.19 8.19
CA GLU A 146 10.43 -17.81 6.81
C GLU A 146 11.82 -17.75 6.25
N THR A 147 12.77 -17.36 7.06
CA THR A 147 14.12 -17.30 6.60
C THR A 147 14.60 -18.66 6.18
N LYS A 148 14.25 -19.68 6.92
CA LYS A 148 14.65 -21.01 6.52
C LYS A 148 14.10 -21.39 5.17
N VAL A 149 12.82 -21.13 4.97
CA VAL A 149 12.19 -21.46 3.73
C VAL A 149 12.75 -20.63 2.61
N GLU A 150 12.82 -19.35 2.82
CA GLU A 150 13.24 -18.47 1.76
C GLU A 150 14.66 -18.68 1.34
N GLU A 151 15.49 -18.92 2.29
CA GLU A 151 16.87 -19.13 1.92
C GLU A 151 17.04 -20.33 1.08
N SER A 152 16.22 -21.31 1.28
CA SER A 152 16.35 -22.50 0.47
C SER A 152 15.84 -22.28 -0.93
N GLU A 153 14.98 -21.29 -1.13
CA GLU A 153 14.45 -21.13 -2.46
C GLU A 153 14.94 -19.89 -3.14
N ILE A 154 15.22 -18.85 -2.44
CA ILE A 154 15.48 -17.63 -3.11
C ILE A 154 16.87 -17.41 -3.39
N GLU A 155 17.53 -17.58 -2.47
CA GLU A 155 18.84 -17.09 -2.64
C GLU A 155 19.60 -18.02 -3.16
#